data_c7b7969381db9cfacd94c6d6e157e52a
#
_entry.id   c7b7969381db9cfacd94c6d6e157e52a
#
_cell.length_a   1.000
_cell.length_b   1.000
_cell.length_c   1.000
_cell.angle_alpha   90.00
_cell.angle_beta   90.00
_cell.angle_gamma   90.00
#
_symmetry.space_group_name_H-M   'P 1'
#
loop_
_entity.id
_entity.type
_entity.pdbx_description
1 polymer ?
#
loop_
_entity_poly.entity_id
_entity_poly.type
_entity_poly.pdbx_seq_one_letter_code
_entity_poly.pdbx_strand_id
1 'polypeptide(L)'
;AEAFDASMRRFESYHPSQHKMNSRVIFTGSSNPQLALKVAENLDASLGAITVDTFSDGEINIEITENVRGKDTFVIQSTNYPAEKNLMELILIIDALKRASVRSITAVIPYFGYSRQDRRIRSARVPISAKVVADMLSNAGVSRIITLDIHSEQIQGFFSFPMDNIYTANLMVKNLVDNYTVEDLQVVSPDTGGVIRARSVAKTLGVQDLAIIDKRREKANESQ
;
A
#
# COMPACT_ATOMS: atom_id res chain seq x y z
N ALA A 1 -31.43 13.25 -39.71
CA ALA A 1 -30.89 14.31 -38.84
C ALA A 1 -31.49 14.21 -37.43
N GLU A 2 -32.81 14.08 -37.29
CA GLU A 2 -33.49 14.03 -35.97
C GLU A 2 -33.17 12.79 -35.14
N ALA A 3 -32.96 11.62 -35.75
CA ALA A 3 -32.59 10.39 -35.02
C ALA A 3 -31.16 10.42 -34.45
N PHE A 4 -30.26 11.19 -35.11
CA PHE A 4 -28.88 11.36 -34.66
C PHE A 4 -28.80 12.37 -33.48
N ASP A 5 -29.64 13.42 -33.52
CA ASP A 5 -29.72 14.45 -32.48
C ASP A 5 -30.34 13.86 -31.17
N ALA A 6 -31.32 12.97 -31.28
CA ALA A 6 -31.92 12.27 -30.15
C ALA A 6 -30.93 11.29 -29.45
N SER A 7 -30.00 10.71 -30.21
CA SER A 7 -28.96 9.82 -29.66
C SER A 7 -27.88 10.61 -28.94
N MET A 8 -27.50 11.78 -29.44
CA MET A 8 -26.54 12.70 -28.81
C MET A 8 -27.07 13.28 -27.50
N ARG A 9 -28.35 13.67 -27.43
CA ARG A 9 -28.98 14.19 -26.19
C ARG A 9 -29.06 13.11 -25.07
N ARG A 10 -29.07 11.83 -25.40
CA ARG A 10 -28.96 10.73 -24.42
C ARG A 10 -27.58 10.63 -23.83
N PHE A 11 -26.52 11.06 -24.52
CA PHE A 11 -25.16 11.09 -24.01
C PHE A 11 -24.86 12.28 -23.10
N GLU A 12 -25.51 13.41 -23.30
CA GLU A 12 -25.32 14.62 -22.50
C GLU A 12 -25.98 14.57 -21.11
N SER A 13 -26.91 13.64 -20.86
CA SER A 13 -27.52 13.44 -19.54
C SER A 13 -26.73 12.51 -18.62
N TYR A 14 -25.61 11.94 -19.09
CA TYR A 14 -24.74 11.13 -18.27
C TYR A 14 -23.75 12.03 -17.52
N HIS A 15 -24.14 12.46 -16.30
CA HIS A 15 -23.22 13.08 -15.34
C HIS A 15 -22.38 11.99 -14.63
N PRO A 16 -21.10 11.78 -15.03
CA PRO A 16 -20.26 10.73 -14.47
C PRO A 16 -19.88 10.95 -13.00
N SER A 17 -20.06 12.17 -12.48
CA SER A 17 -19.56 12.58 -11.18
C SER A 17 -20.38 12.09 -9.99
N GLN A 18 -21.70 12.01 -10.10
CA GLN A 18 -22.54 11.59 -8.96
C GLN A 18 -22.66 10.05 -8.82
N HIS A 19 -22.58 9.27 -9.91
CA HIS A 19 -22.59 7.81 -9.82
C HIS A 19 -21.24 7.21 -9.40
N LYS A 20 -20.11 7.95 -9.53
CA LYS A 20 -18.77 7.46 -9.15
C LYS A 20 -18.51 7.45 -7.65
N MET A 21 -19.10 8.34 -6.87
CA MET A 21 -18.84 8.38 -5.41
C MET A 21 -19.52 7.23 -4.65
N ASN A 22 -20.70 6.77 -5.09
CA ASN A 22 -21.41 5.64 -4.47
C ASN A 22 -20.86 4.25 -4.86
N SER A 23 -19.87 4.17 -5.74
CA SER A 23 -19.31 2.90 -6.25
C SER A 23 -18.01 2.48 -5.57
N ARG A 24 -17.49 3.26 -4.63
CA ARG A 24 -16.23 2.98 -3.93
C ARG A 24 -16.49 2.72 -2.45
N VAL A 25 -15.76 1.74 -1.89
CA VAL A 25 -15.80 1.44 -0.45
C VAL A 25 -14.39 1.22 0.06
N ILE A 26 -14.10 1.80 1.21
CA ILE A 26 -12.79 1.66 1.88
C ILE A 26 -12.97 0.75 3.08
N PHE A 27 -12.26 -0.35 3.12
CA PHE A 27 -12.17 -1.26 4.25
C PHE A 27 -10.84 -1.12 4.98
N THR A 28 -10.81 -1.46 6.24
CA THR A 28 -9.59 -1.57 7.02
C THR A 28 -9.49 -2.93 7.66
N GLY A 29 -8.27 -3.47 7.71
CA GLY A 29 -7.97 -4.53 8.65
C GLY A 29 -7.50 -3.96 9.99
N SER A 30 -6.97 -4.83 10.85
CA SER A 30 -6.62 -4.51 12.23
C SER A 30 -5.26 -3.83 12.41
N SER A 31 -4.39 -3.80 11.38
CA SER A 31 -3.00 -3.34 11.53
C SER A 31 -2.86 -1.83 11.81
N ASN A 32 -3.72 -1.00 11.20
CA ASN A 32 -3.71 0.45 11.43
C ASN A 32 -5.07 1.12 11.10
N PRO A 33 -6.13 0.89 11.90
CA PRO A 33 -7.45 1.47 11.65
C PRO A 33 -7.46 2.99 11.74
N GLN A 34 -6.56 3.60 12.53
CA GLN A 34 -6.43 5.06 12.63
C GLN A 34 -6.01 5.70 11.30
N LEU A 35 -5.09 5.07 10.57
CA LEU A 35 -4.71 5.54 9.24
C LEU A 35 -5.89 5.45 8.27
N ALA A 36 -6.62 4.34 8.30
CA ALA A 36 -7.77 4.14 7.42
C ALA A 36 -8.89 5.17 7.69
N LEU A 37 -9.17 5.48 8.95
CA LEU A 37 -10.11 6.54 9.34
C LEU A 37 -9.69 7.89 8.78
N LYS A 38 -8.43 8.30 8.97
CA LYS A 38 -7.91 9.57 8.44
C LYS A 38 -7.95 9.62 6.91
N VAL A 39 -7.68 8.51 6.23
CA VAL A 39 -7.81 8.43 4.76
C VAL A 39 -9.26 8.61 4.34
N ALA A 40 -10.20 7.93 5.00
CA ALA A 40 -11.61 8.05 4.71
C ALA A 40 -12.12 9.50 4.94
N GLU A 41 -11.76 10.11 6.07
CA GLU A 41 -12.09 11.51 6.38
C GLU A 41 -11.58 12.49 5.32
N ASN A 42 -10.32 12.34 4.87
CA ASN A 42 -9.74 13.20 3.81
C ASN A 42 -10.39 13.00 2.44
N LEU A 43 -11.10 11.90 2.23
CA LEU A 43 -11.82 11.58 0.99
C LEU A 43 -13.33 11.83 1.10
N ASP A 44 -13.80 12.46 2.19
CA ASP A 44 -15.23 12.65 2.50
C ASP A 44 -16.02 11.32 2.38
N ALA A 45 -15.41 10.22 2.84
CA ALA A 45 -15.95 8.88 2.78
C ALA A 45 -16.06 8.26 4.18
N SER A 46 -16.90 7.23 4.30
CA SER A 46 -16.96 6.36 5.48
C SER A 46 -16.23 5.04 5.21
N LEU A 47 -15.76 4.39 6.28
CA LEU A 47 -15.29 3.03 6.18
C LEU A 47 -16.46 2.07 5.95
N GLY A 48 -16.21 1.04 5.15
CA GLY A 48 -17.14 -0.06 4.93
C GLY A 48 -17.32 -0.93 6.17
N ALA A 49 -18.49 -1.51 6.30
CA ALA A 49 -18.83 -2.35 7.44
C ALA A 49 -18.18 -3.74 7.29
N ILE A 50 -17.25 -4.03 8.18
CA ILE A 50 -16.50 -5.28 8.26
C ILE A 50 -16.32 -5.69 9.72
N THR A 51 -16.45 -6.97 10.01
CA THR A 51 -16.02 -7.58 11.27
C THR A 51 -14.68 -8.27 11.04
N VAL A 52 -13.70 -7.93 11.87
CA VAL A 52 -12.39 -8.58 11.93
C VAL A 52 -12.22 -9.06 13.36
N ASP A 53 -12.28 -10.34 13.57
CA ASP A 53 -12.26 -10.99 14.88
C ASP A 53 -11.40 -12.25 14.84
N THR A 54 -11.40 -13.01 15.91
CA THR A 54 -10.62 -14.23 16.07
C THR A 54 -11.49 -15.31 16.71
N PHE A 55 -11.50 -16.51 16.12
CA PHE A 55 -12.12 -17.67 16.74
C PHE A 55 -11.39 -18.09 18.02
N SER A 56 -12.02 -18.93 18.83
CA SER A 56 -11.47 -19.37 20.12
C SER A 56 -10.14 -20.14 20.02
N ASP A 57 -9.85 -20.71 18.85
CA ASP A 57 -8.61 -21.43 18.54
C ASP A 57 -7.50 -20.50 17.95
N GLY A 58 -7.82 -19.21 17.76
CA GLY A 58 -6.90 -18.19 17.26
C GLY A 58 -6.96 -17.95 15.76
N GLU A 59 -7.80 -18.65 15.01
CA GLU A 59 -8.00 -18.37 13.58
C GLU A 59 -8.72 -17.04 13.35
N ILE A 60 -8.33 -16.33 12.28
CA ILE A 60 -8.92 -15.05 11.91
C ILE A 60 -10.32 -15.27 11.34
N ASN A 61 -11.29 -14.51 11.85
CA ASN A 61 -12.66 -14.48 11.35
C ASN A 61 -12.95 -13.15 10.66
N ILE A 62 -13.41 -13.19 9.41
CA ILE A 62 -13.74 -12.01 8.61
C ILE A 62 -15.20 -12.11 8.13
N GLU A 63 -15.94 -11.02 8.30
CA GLU A 63 -17.27 -10.88 7.74
C GLU A 63 -17.48 -9.49 7.14
N ILE A 64 -17.86 -9.42 5.86
CA ILE A 64 -18.30 -8.19 5.20
C ILE A 64 -19.80 -8.03 5.45
N THR A 65 -20.18 -7.03 6.23
CA THR A 65 -21.56 -6.88 6.72
C THR A 65 -22.39 -5.88 5.91
N GLU A 66 -21.87 -5.42 4.76
CA GLU A 66 -22.61 -4.57 3.81
C GLU A 66 -22.64 -5.14 2.39
N ASN A 67 -23.55 -4.63 1.57
CA ASN A 67 -23.61 -5.02 0.16
C ASN A 67 -22.54 -4.27 -0.66
N VAL A 68 -21.58 -5.04 -1.16
CA VAL A 68 -20.45 -4.53 -1.95
C VAL A 68 -20.47 -4.99 -3.42
N ARG A 69 -21.51 -5.68 -3.85
CA ARG A 69 -21.63 -6.20 -5.22
C ARG A 69 -21.43 -5.10 -6.26
N GLY A 70 -20.48 -5.32 -7.18
CA GLY A 70 -20.18 -4.40 -8.27
C GLY A 70 -19.48 -3.10 -7.85
N LYS A 71 -19.10 -2.94 -6.56
CA LYS A 71 -18.33 -1.78 -6.08
C LYS A 71 -16.82 -1.95 -6.31
N ASP A 72 -16.09 -0.86 -6.42
CA ASP A 72 -14.64 -0.82 -6.33
C ASP A 72 -14.24 -0.74 -4.85
N THR A 73 -13.42 -1.65 -4.40
CA THR A 73 -13.04 -1.75 -2.99
C THR A 73 -11.55 -1.45 -2.77
N PHE A 74 -11.28 -0.76 -1.69
CA PHE A 74 -9.93 -0.44 -1.22
C PHE A 74 -9.77 -1.05 0.16
N VAL A 75 -8.75 -1.87 0.35
CA VAL A 75 -8.46 -2.51 1.65
C VAL A 75 -7.16 -1.93 2.18
N ILE A 76 -7.23 -1.16 3.26
CA ILE A 76 -6.07 -0.56 3.91
C ILE A 76 -5.60 -1.51 5.01
N GLN A 77 -4.46 -2.15 4.80
CA GLN A 77 -3.85 -3.10 5.73
C GLN A 77 -2.34 -3.15 5.54
N SER A 78 -1.58 -2.72 6.52
CA SER A 78 -0.13 -2.92 6.56
C SER A 78 0.21 -4.37 6.91
N THR A 79 1.29 -4.90 6.32
CA THR A 79 1.77 -6.24 6.62
C THR A 79 3.08 -6.20 7.44
N ASN A 80 3.17 -5.23 8.37
CA ASN A 80 4.20 -5.15 9.40
C ASN A 80 3.98 -6.17 10.52
N TYR A 81 4.82 -6.13 11.54
CA TYR A 81 4.68 -7.03 12.69
C TYR A 81 3.33 -6.87 13.42
N PRO A 82 2.65 -7.98 13.72
CA PRO A 82 2.95 -9.37 13.37
C PRO A 82 2.62 -9.69 11.90
N ALA A 83 3.66 -9.87 11.07
CA ALA A 83 3.54 -9.84 9.61
C ALA A 83 2.69 -10.97 9.05
N GLU A 84 2.82 -12.17 9.59
CA GLU A 84 2.05 -13.35 9.19
C GLU A 84 0.56 -13.19 9.47
N LYS A 85 0.20 -12.67 10.64
CA LYS A 85 -1.19 -12.38 11.00
C LYS A 85 -1.79 -11.32 10.08
N ASN A 86 -1.11 -10.19 9.93
CA ASN A 86 -1.59 -9.07 9.13
C ASN A 86 -1.70 -9.43 7.64
N LEU A 87 -0.79 -10.26 7.13
CA LEU A 87 -0.85 -10.75 5.76
C LEU A 87 -2.03 -11.72 5.58
N MET A 88 -2.21 -12.67 6.49
CA MET A 88 -3.32 -13.62 6.42
C MET A 88 -4.66 -12.91 6.51
N GLU A 89 -4.80 -11.94 7.42
CA GLU A 89 -5.99 -11.11 7.55
C GLU A 89 -6.31 -10.38 6.23
N LEU A 90 -5.31 -9.75 5.60
CA LEU A 90 -5.48 -9.09 4.30
C LEU A 90 -5.98 -10.09 3.23
N ILE A 91 -5.40 -11.28 3.15
CA ILE A 91 -5.79 -12.32 2.18
C ILE A 91 -7.25 -12.75 2.40
N LEU A 92 -7.66 -12.95 3.66
CA LEU A 92 -9.03 -13.35 3.99
C LEU A 92 -10.04 -12.24 3.68
N ILE A 93 -9.71 -10.97 3.95
CA ILE A 93 -10.55 -9.83 3.55
C ILE A 93 -10.73 -9.79 2.02
N ILE A 94 -9.63 -9.98 1.27
CA ILE A 94 -9.66 -9.99 -0.20
C ILE A 94 -10.56 -11.13 -0.71
N ASP A 95 -10.44 -12.35 -0.17
CA ASP A 95 -11.28 -13.48 -0.58
C ASP A 95 -12.75 -13.24 -0.26
N ALA A 96 -13.07 -12.70 0.92
CA ALA A 96 -14.44 -12.33 1.31
C ALA A 96 -15.06 -11.32 0.33
N LEU A 97 -14.33 -10.27 -0.05
CA LEU A 97 -14.76 -9.27 -1.02
C LEU A 97 -14.95 -9.86 -2.41
N LYS A 98 -14.02 -10.71 -2.86
CA LYS A 98 -14.12 -11.44 -4.13
C LYS A 98 -15.39 -12.29 -4.19
N ARG A 99 -15.69 -13.05 -3.12
CA ARG A 99 -16.91 -13.86 -3.01
C ARG A 99 -18.17 -13.01 -2.93
N ALA A 100 -18.09 -11.80 -2.38
CA ALA A 100 -19.17 -10.82 -2.38
C ALA A 100 -19.39 -10.14 -3.75
N SER A 101 -18.66 -10.55 -4.79
CA SER A 101 -18.77 -10.09 -6.17
C SER A 101 -18.49 -8.59 -6.34
N VAL A 102 -17.46 -8.07 -5.68
CA VAL A 102 -16.96 -6.72 -5.95
C VAL A 102 -16.44 -6.60 -7.39
N ARG A 103 -16.39 -5.38 -7.91
CA ARG A 103 -15.88 -5.13 -9.27
C ARG A 103 -14.36 -5.17 -9.32
N SER A 104 -13.70 -4.59 -8.33
CA SER A 104 -12.25 -4.54 -8.22
C SER A 104 -11.80 -4.48 -6.77
N ILE A 105 -10.59 -4.98 -6.49
CA ILE A 105 -9.97 -4.92 -5.18
C ILE A 105 -8.61 -4.26 -5.30
N THR A 106 -8.46 -3.08 -4.68
CA THR A 106 -7.17 -2.41 -4.51
C THR A 106 -6.66 -2.66 -3.09
N ALA A 107 -5.55 -3.37 -2.95
CA ALA A 107 -4.87 -3.53 -1.67
C ALA A 107 -3.97 -2.32 -1.42
N VAL A 108 -4.26 -1.55 -0.38
CA VAL A 108 -3.43 -0.44 0.10
C VAL A 108 -2.60 -0.96 1.26
N ILE A 109 -1.32 -1.21 1.00
CA ILE A 109 -0.38 -1.84 1.92
C ILE A 109 0.70 -0.83 2.29
N PRO A 110 0.49 0.05 3.29
CA PRO A 110 1.45 1.09 3.63
C PRO A 110 2.85 0.54 3.94
N TYR A 111 2.94 -0.56 4.66
CA TYR A 111 4.18 -1.30 4.85
C TYR A 111 4.05 -2.69 4.23
N PHE A 112 4.83 -2.95 3.17
CA PHE A 112 4.86 -4.24 2.49
C PHE A 112 5.86 -5.18 3.17
N GLY A 113 5.35 -6.09 3.99
CA GLY A 113 6.15 -7.10 4.69
C GLY A 113 6.81 -8.10 3.75
N TYR A 114 7.82 -8.82 4.24
CA TYR A 114 8.61 -9.80 3.48
C TYR A 114 9.37 -9.25 2.26
N SER A 115 9.38 -7.95 2.03
CA SER A 115 10.00 -7.31 0.87
C SER A 115 11.54 -7.36 0.87
N ARG A 116 12.18 -7.63 2.02
CA ARG A 116 13.66 -7.68 2.15
C ARG A 116 14.29 -8.85 1.39
N GLN A 117 13.55 -9.92 1.13
CA GLN A 117 13.99 -11.06 0.32
C GLN A 117 13.35 -10.99 -1.06
N ASP A 118 13.83 -10.06 -1.88
CA ASP A 118 13.37 -9.76 -3.23
C ASP A 118 14.18 -10.47 -4.32
N ARG A 119 15.29 -11.10 -3.96
CA ARG A 119 16.17 -11.84 -4.85
C ARG A 119 16.92 -12.96 -4.12
N ARG A 120 17.34 -13.95 -4.89
CA ARG A 120 18.22 -14.99 -4.39
C ARG A 120 19.69 -14.53 -4.41
N ILE A 121 20.37 -14.64 -3.29
CA ILE A 121 21.82 -14.42 -3.19
C ILE A 121 22.53 -15.65 -3.78
N ARG A 122 23.62 -15.44 -4.51
CA ARG A 122 24.44 -16.54 -5.05
C ARG A 122 24.83 -17.49 -3.93
N SER A 123 24.82 -18.77 -4.18
CA SER A 123 25.16 -19.87 -3.25
C SER A 123 24.16 -20.14 -2.11
N ALA A 124 23.20 -19.26 -1.81
CA ALA A 124 22.23 -19.49 -0.76
C ALA A 124 20.95 -20.21 -1.28
N ARG A 125 20.45 -21.15 -0.48
CA ARG A 125 19.17 -21.83 -0.72
C ARG A 125 18.09 -21.14 0.12
N VAL A 126 17.69 -19.93 -0.31
CA VAL A 126 16.73 -19.07 0.38
C VAL A 126 15.51 -18.82 -0.50
N PRO A 127 14.34 -18.57 0.10
CA PRO A 127 13.15 -18.16 -0.66
C PRO A 127 13.33 -16.75 -1.25
N ILE A 128 12.50 -16.41 -2.21
CA ILE A 128 12.21 -15.03 -2.60
C ILE A 128 10.86 -14.67 -1.97
N SER A 129 10.87 -14.31 -0.70
CA SER A 129 9.65 -14.14 0.09
C SER A 129 8.73 -13.06 -0.48
N ALA A 130 9.29 -11.99 -1.06
CA ALA A 130 8.51 -10.96 -1.75
C ALA A 130 7.69 -11.53 -2.91
N LYS A 131 8.25 -12.50 -3.66
CA LYS A 131 7.53 -13.18 -4.76
C LYS A 131 6.43 -14.10 -4.22
N VAL A 132 6.69 -14.82 -3.13
CA VAL A 132 5.67 -15.66 -2.49
C VAL A 132 4.47 -14.83 -2.07
N VAL A 133 4.69 -13.70 -1.39
CA VAL A 133 3.61 -12.77 -0.99
C VAL A 133 2.89 -12.20 -2.20
N ALA A 134 3.63 -11.83 -3.26
CA ALA A 134 3.04 -11.34 -4.50
C ALA A 134 2.10 -12.38 -5.14
N ASP A 135 2.50 -13.66 -5.17
CA ASP A 135 1.67 -14.74 -5.69
C ASP A 135 0.42 -15.00 -4.83
N MET A 136 0.57 -14.95 -3.50
CA MET A 136 -0.57 -15.09 -2.59
C MET A 136 -1.62 -14.00 -2.82
N LEU A 137 -1.21 -12.73 -2.89
CA LEU A 137 -2.09 -11.59 -3.15
C LEU A 137 -2.74 -11.67 -4.55
N SER A 138 -1.96 -12.05 -5.57
CA SER A 138 -2.46 -12.21 -6.94
C SER A 138 -3.53 -13.30 -7.02
N ASN A 139 -3.29 -14.45 -6.42
CA ASN A 139 -4.23 -15.58 -6.39
C ASN A 139 -5.48 -15.27 -5.56
N ALA A 140 -5.36 -14.50 -4.48
CA ALA A 140 -6.49 -14.06 -3.69
C ALA A 140 -7.48 -13.21 -4.50
N GLY A 141 -6.98 -12.42 -5.46
CA GLY A 141 -7.84 -11.67 -6.39
C GLY A 141 -7.65 -10.15 -6.35
N VAL A 142 -6.50 -9.68 -5.87
CA VAL A 142 -6.12 -8.27 -5.97
C VAL A 142 -5.97 -7.87 -7.44
N SER A 143 -6.51 -6.72 -7.80
CA SER A 143 -6.39 -6.12 -9.13
C SER A 143 -5.44 -4.92 -9.20
N ARG A 144 -5.05 -4.36 -8.06
CA ARG A 144 -4.09 -3.26 -7.93
C ARG A 144 -3.50 -3.23 -6.52
N ILE A 145 -2.24 -2.83 -6.40
CA ILE A 145 -1.60 -2.55 -5.12
C ILE A 145 -1.17 -1.09 -5.07
N ILE A 146 -1.32 -0.48 -3.89
CA ILE A 146 -0.72 0.79 -3.52
C ILE A 146 0.14 0.53 -2.28
N THR A 147 1.41 0.90 -2.33
CA THR A 147 2.33 0.78 -1.19
C THR A 147 3.19 2.03 -1.02
N LEU A 148 3.87 2.15 0.11
CA LEU A 148 4.73 3.30 0.40
C LEU A 148 6.18 2.81 0.52
N ASP A 149 7.11 3.53 -0.14
CA ASP A 149 8.58 3.33 0.00
C ASP A 149 9.00 1.85 0.03
N ILE A 150 8.57 1.08 -0.96
CA ILE A 150 8.89 -0.35 -1.03
C ILE A 150 10.40 -0.59 -0.96
N HIS A 151 10.80 -1.70 -0.36
CA HIS A 151 12.21 -2.03 -0.15
C HIS A 151 13.04 -2.00 -1.44
N SER A 152 12.49 -2.50 -2.53
CA SER A 152 13.15 -2.54 -3.85
C SER A 152 12.10 -2.38 -4.96
N GLU A 153 12.34 -1.49 -5.91
CA GLU A 153 11.42 -1.19 -7.00
C GLU A 153 11.15 -2.39 -7.93
N GLN A 154 12.10 -3.31 -8.05
CA GLN A 154 11.96 -4.51 -8.87
C GLN A 154 10.82 -5.44 -8.40
N ILE A 155 10.34 -5.32 -7.16
CA ILE A 155 9.20 -6.08 -6.65
C ILE A 155 7.94 -5.81 -7.46
N GLN A 156 7.80 -4.63 -8.08
CA GLN A 156 6.69 -4.30 -8.98
C GLN A 156 6.59 -5.33 -10.13
N GLY A 157 7.70 -5.86 -10.59
CA GLY A 157 7.76 -6.88 -11.63
C GLY A 157 7.26 -8.28 -11.20
N PHE A 158 6.96 -8.49 -9.91
CA PHE A 158 6.39 -9.75 -9.42
C PHE A 158 4.88 -9.84 -9.61
N PHE A 159 4.24 -8.73 -9.97
CA PHE A 159 2.80 -8.62 -10.20
C PHE A 159 2.47 -8.54 -11.68
N SER A 160 1.37 -9.15 -12.08
CA SER A 160 0.81 -9.07 -13.45
C SER A 160 -0.22 -7.93 -13.60
N PHE A 161 -0.42 -7.14 -12.54
CA PHE A 161 -1.33 -6.01 -12.48
C PHE A 161 -0.61 -4.78 -11.89
N PRO A 162 -1.18 -3.57 -12.01
CA PRO A 162 -0.53 -2.34 -11.55
C PRO A 162 -0.20 -2.35 -10.05
N MET A 163 1.03 -1.94 -9.73
CA MET A 163 1.50 -1.67 -8.40
C MET A 163 2.06 -0.25 -8.33
N ASP A 164 1.46 0.60 -7.50
CA ASP A 164 1.90 1.98 -7.30
C ASP A 164 2.74 2.05 -6.03
N ASN A 165 3.99 2.48 -6.18
CA ASN A 165 4.86 2.79 -5.05
C ASN A 165 4.85 4.31 -4.83
N ILE A 166 4.30 4.76 -3.71
CA ILE A 166 4.24 6.17 -3.33
C ILE A 166 5.47 6.50 -2.48
N TYR A 167 6.23 7.53 -2.87
CA TYR A 167 7.38 8.00 -2.10
C TYR A 167 6.95 9.01 -1.05
N THR A 168 7.27 8.74 0.22
CA THR A 168 6.90 9.60 1.34
C THR A 168 7.88 10.75 1.59
N ALA A 169 8.99 10.81 0.86
CA ALA A 169 10.02 11.82 1.02
C ALA A 169 9.49 13.26 1.04
N ASN A 170 8.53 13.60 0.17
CA ASN A 170 7.95 14.95 0.12
C ASN A 170 7.15 15.29 1.39
N LEU A 171 6.44 14.31 1.98
CA LEU A 171 5.74 14.50 3.26
C LEU A 171 6.72 14.70 4.41
N MET A 172 7.81 13.93 4.42
CA MET A 172 8.87 14.07 5.41
C MET A 172 9.53 15.43 5.32
N VAL A 173 9.89 15.86 4.11
CA VAL A 173 10.50 17.18 3.87
C VAL A 173 9.57 18.30 4.32
N LYS A 174 8.29 18.24 3.97
CA LYS A 174 7.31 19.23 4.43
C LYS A 174 7.28 19.32 5.95
N ASN A 175 7.21 18.18 6.64
CA ASN A 175 7.22 18.15 8.11
C ASN A 175 8.51 18.73 8.69
N LEU A 176 9.66 18.46 8.07
CA LEU A 176 10.95 19.01 8.51
C LEU A 176 10.99 20.53 8.36
N VAL A 177 10.57 21.06 7.22
CA VAL A 177 10.55 22.51 6.96
C VAL A 177 9.55 23.24 7.87
N ASP A 178 8.42 22.61 8.17
CA ASP A 178 7.40 23.19 9.07
C ASP A 178 7.84 23.25 10.53
N ASN A 179 8.81 22.41 10.96
CA ASN A 179 9.18 22.27 12.38
C ASN A 179 10.65 22.60 12.71
N TYR A 180 11.52 22.74 11.72
CA TYR A 180 12.96 22.94 11.95
C TYR A 180 13.53 24.00 10.99
N THR A 181 14.60 24.67 11.42
CA THR A 181 15.39 25.56 10.56
C THR A 181 16.25 24.73 9.63
N VAL A 182 16.10 24.92 8.32
CA VAL A 182 16.78 24.06 7.31
C VAL A 182 18.29 24.12 7.42
N GLU A 183 18.85 25.30 7.76
CA GLU A 183 20.27 25.54 7.94
C GLU A 183 20.90 24.71 9.07
N ASP A 184 20.09 24.27 10.03
CA ASP A 184 20.53 23.44 11.16
C ASP A 184 20.41 21.94 10.85
N LEU A 185 19.89 21.57 9.64
CA LEU A 185 19.65 20.19 9.28
C LEU A 185 20.85 19.56 8.57
N GLN A 186 21.22 18.36 8.99
CA GLN A 186 22.17 17.49 8.30
C GLN A 186 21.46 16.23 7.87
N VAL A 187 21.54 15.90 6.57
CA VAL A 187 21.01 14.65 6.03
C VAL A 187 22.06 13.55 6.15
N VAL A 188 21.68 12.43 6.75
CA VAL A 188 22.57 11.27 6.94
C VAL A 188 21.95 10.03 6.33
N SER A 189 22.68 9.36 5.43
CA SER A 189 22.28 8.02 4.98
C SER A 189 22.75 6.96 5.98
N PRO A 190 21.87 6.08 6.47
CA PRO A 190 22.20 5.07 7.48
C PRO A 190 23.05 3.92 6.92
N ASP A 191 23.19 3.80 5.60
CA ASP A 191 24.00 2.82 4.90
C ASP A 191 24.19 3.22 3.42
N THR A 192 25.01 2.49 2.69
CA THR A 192 25.27 2.74 1.27
C THR A 192 24.03 2.51 0.39
N GLY A 193 23.12 1.62 0.78
CA GLY A 193 21.86 1.34 0.06
C GLY A 193 20.84 2.48 0.15
N GLY A 194 20.89 3.28 1.24
CA GLY A 194 20.01 4.42 1.47
C GLY A 194 20.44 5.73 0.77
N VAL A 195 21.63 5.79 0.19
CA VAL A 195 22.23 7.03 -0.34
C VAL A 195 21.34 7.74 -1.38
N ILE A 196 20.73 6.99 -2.28
CA ILE A 196 19.86 7.58 -3.33
C ILE A 196 18.65 8.28 -2.69
N ARG A 197 18.00 7.65 -1.71
CA ARG A 197 16.88 8.24 -0.97
C ARG A 197 17.31 9.46 -0.15
N ALA A 198 18.40 9.33 0.60
CA ALA A 198 18.94 10.43 1.40
C ALA A 198 19.30 11.63 0.53
N ARG A 199 19.91 11.39 -0.65
CA ARG A 199 20.24 12.44 -1.62
C ARG A 199 18.99 13.12 -2.19
N SER A 200 17.94 12.38 -2.45
CA SER A 200 16.64 12.95 -2.88
C SER A 200 16.07 13.89 -1.82
N VAL A 201 16.08 13.48 -0.54
CA VAL A 201 15.64 14.32 0.58
C VAL A 201 16.51 15.56 0.74
N ALA A 202 17.84 15.42 0.72
CA ALA A 202 18.80 16.53 0.81
C ALA A 202 18.55 17.57 -0.31
N LYS A 203 18.40 17.09 -1.55
CA LYS A 203 18.11 17.96 -2.70
C LYS A 203 16.80 18.73 -2.53
N THR A 204 15.75 18.08 -2.02
CA THR A 204 14.45 18.74 -1.83
C THR A 204 14.49 19.74 -0.68
N LEU A 205 15.27 19.48 0.36
CA LEU A 205 15.53 20.42 1.47
C LEU A 205 16.46 21.57 1.09
N GLY A 206 17.20 21.49 -0.03
CA GLY A 206 18.23 22.47 -0.38
C GLY A 206 19.57 22.27 0.36
N VAL A 207 19.71 21.16 1.12
CA VAL A 207 20.95 20.81 1.84
C VAL A 207 21.95 20.19 0.85
N GLN A 208 23.16 20.74 0.78
CA GLN A 208 24.19 20.28 -0.17
C GLN A 208 24.95 19.06 0.35
N ASP A 209 25.21 19.02 1.65
CA ASP A 209 26.04 18.01 2.27
C ASP A 209 25.24 16.79 2.69
N LEU A 210 25.77 15.60 2.39
CA LEU A 210 25.23 14.31 2.74
C LEU A 210 26.28 13.48 3.47
N ALA A 211 26.04 13.14 4.72
CA ALA A 211 26.85 12.16 5.43
C ALA A 211 26.38 10.74 5.13
N ILE A 212 27.31 9.79 5.09
CA ILE A 212 27.04 8.38 4.81
C ILE A 212 27.68 7.54 5.91
N ILE A 213 26.90 6.66 6.53
CA ILE A 213 27.41 5.69 7.49
C ILE A 213 27.80 4.42 6.73
N ASP A 214 29.10 4.04 6.81
CA ASP A 214 29.56 2.76 6.26
C ASP A 214 29.22 1.64 7.25
N LYS A 215 28.12 0.96 6.95
CA LYS A 215 27.61 -0.12 7.78
C LYS A 215 28.11 -1.47 7.29
N ARG A 216 28.95 -2.12 8.07
CA ARG A 216 29.41 -3.49 7.80
C ARG A 216 28.52 -4.50 8.54
N ARG A 217 28.14 -5.56 7.85
CA ARG A 217 27.37 -6.66 8.42
C ARG A 217 28.13 -7.96 8.22
N GLU A 218 28.55 -8.58 9.29
CA GLU A 218 29.13 -9.95 9.26
C GLU A 218 28.02 -11.01 9.18
N LYS A 219 26.88 -10.77 9.79
CA LYS A 219 25.70 -11.64 9.73
C LYS A 219 24.42 -10.85 9.48
N ALA A 220 23.40 -11.54 8.97
CA ALA A 220 22.07 -10.94 8.81
C ALA A 220 21.54 -10.46 10.16
N ASN A 221 21.03 -9.22 10.21
CA ASN A 221 20.53 -8.51 11.41
C ASN A 221 21.56 -8.08 12.47
N GLU A 222 22.84 -8.34 12.28
CA GLU A 222 23.91 -7.75 13.10
C GLU A 222 24.53 -6.58 12.35
N SER A 223 24.69 -5.43 13.02
CA SER A 223 25.40 -4.25 12.49
C SER A 223 26.45 -3.81 13.48
N GLN A 224 27.67 -3.66 13.03
CA GLN A 224 28.73 -2.95 13.70
C GLN A 224 28.78 -1.49 13.25
#